data_b400271a6e7cf12df51f78417c230ca8
#
_entry.id   b400271a6e7cf12df51f78417c230ca8
#
_cell.length_a   1.000
_cell.length_b   1.000
_cell.length_c   1.000
_cell.angle_alpha   90.00
_cell.angle_beta   90.00
_cell.angle_gamma   90.00
#
_symmetry.space_group_name_H-M   'P 1'
#
loop_
_entity.id
_entity.type
_entity.pdbx_description
1 polymer ?
#
loop_
_entity_poly.entity_id
_entity_poly.type
_entity_poly.pdbx_seq_one_letter_code
_entity_poly.pdbx_strand_id
1 'polypeptide(L)'
;MRRAFLILLSLLVLPSPALATWSVIAVDRTSGRVVIASATCVDRDDQFLMGVQAVVVPGKGVAACQAGVDGTHKNQMLVFEELQKGTDPKRIIEMLSADPAYQSRQFGILDLQGRSAGHSGLTNGYVSQDIQGQVPGTEIFYSIQGNILRAGNVMPNAVQAFIKTTGSITDRVMAAMEAADGSGGDSRCVCPPWPADGVAPAIPCDGRTSHVAYILASDPKDTNGNSHNNGKYAMYLTASQPGADKGPNQIKVGENLNPVKTLRMRYDAWKKTQGPGVAGLPNPLPAPTAQGGGGGGQNRRGPIQVMSLTTTAWTDGGTIPAKYTQAGAQVSPALAWTAPDDAVSFVVIARDADTAIGNGTDDILHWMLWNIPKGTRALPEGVPQGSQLPDGTRQISASGPYYRGPGAPASGPAHHYVFEIYALDATIEVPAVGQSPAQTRAAVMAAMAGKVRGKGSLVGLFKR
;
A
#
# COMPACT_ATOMS: atom_id res chain seq x y z
N MET A 1 14.17 59.28 -12.89
CA MET A 1 14.15 57.87 -13.27
C MET A 1 14.07 57.03 -12.00
N ARG A 2 12.87 56.61 -11.58
CA ARG A 2 12.64 55.72 -10.41
C ARG A 2 12.57 54.30 -10.91
N ARG A 3 13.55 53.45 -10.55
CA ARG A 3 13.52 51.99 -10.81
C ARG A 3 12.64 51.35 -9.75
N ALA A 4 11.50 50.82 -10.17
CA ALA A 4 10.68 49.97 -9.36
C ALA A 4 11.30 48.55 -9.31
N PHE A 5 11.70 48.10 -8.13
CA PHE A 5 12.10 46.74 -7.88
C PHE A 5 10.82 45.91 -7.63
N LEU A 6 10.44 45.06 -8.57
CA LEU A 6 9.44 43.99 -8.37
C LEU A 6 10.08 42.87 -7.58
N ILE A 7 9.72 42.78 -6.29
CA ILE A 7 10.05 41.62 -5.45
C ILE A 7 9.05 40.51 -5.83
N LEU A 8 9.54 39.52 -6.54
CA LEU A 8 8.80 38.30 -6.83
C LEU A 8 8.76 37.46 -5.53
N LEU A 9 7.65 37.51 -4.81
CA LEU A 9 7.42 36.69 -3.62
C LEU A 9 7.09 35.28 -4.10
N SER A 10 8.10 34.43 -4.21
CA SER A 10 7.91 33.00 -4.43
C SER A 10 7.29 32.40 -3.15
N LEU A 11 6.00 32.09 -3.20
CA LEU A 11 5.36 31.25 -2.19
C LEU A 11 6.06 29.88 -2.20
N LEU A 12 6.93 29.67 -1.23
CA LEU A 12 7.41 28.34 -0.86
C LEU A 12 6.18 27.58 -0.33
N VAL A 13 5.58 26.76 -1.17
CA VAL A 13 4.64 25.72 -0.73
C VAL A 13 5.51 24.66 -0.04
N LEU A 14 5.62 24.78 1.29
CA LEU A 14 6.21 23.71 2.10
C LEU A 14 5.33 22.48 1.94
N PRO A 15 5.88 21.32 1.56
CA PRO A 15 5.11 20.10 1.50
C PRO A 15 4.59 19.81 2.90
N SER A 16 3.28 19.61 3.03
CA SER A 16 2.67 19.14 4.27
C SER A 16 3.32 17.80 4.62
N PRO A 17 3.76 17.59 5.88
CA PRO A 17 4.37 16.34 6.26
C PRO A 17 3.40 15.19 5.96
N ALA A 18 3.87 14.18 5.24
CA ALA A 18 3.11 12.97 4.99
C ALA A 18 2.77 12.33 6.34
N LEU A 19 1.49 12.02 6.57
CA LEU A 19 1.04 11.38 7.80
C LEU A 19 1.11 9.88 7.60
N ALA A 20 2.02 9.19 8.30
CA ALA A 20 2.09 7.74 8.29
C ALA A 20 0.82 7.14 8.89
N THR A 21 0.32 6.10 8.27
CA THR A 21 -0.95 5.50 8.64
C THR A 21 -1.02 4.12 8.01
N TRP A 22 -1.64 3.17 8.69
CA TRP A 22 -2.12 1.97 8.01
C TRP A 22 -3.62 1.85 8.14
N SER A 23 -4.24 1.26 7.14
CA SER A 23 -5.67 1.01 7.12
C SER A 23 -6.02 -0.32 6.47
N VAL A 24 -7.14 -0.87 6.90
CA VAL A 24 -7.75 -2.09 6.39
C VAL A 24 -9.17 -1.74 5.99
N ILE A 25 -9.50 -1.85 4.70
CA ILE A 25 -10.87 -1.77 4.23
C ILE A 25 -11.30 -3.13 3.69
N ALA A 26 -12.55 -3.48 3.92
CA ALA A 26 -13.10 -4.75 3.48
C ALA A 26 -14.60 -4.64 3.17
N VAL A 27 -15.07 -5.50 2.27
CA VAL A 27 -16.49 -5.68 1.95
C VAL A 27 -16.85 -7.16 1.98
N ASP A 28 -18.02 -7.47 2.51
CA ASP A 28 -18.62 -8.79 2.41
C ASP A 28 -19.88 -8.68 1.53
N ARG A 29 -19.79 -9.23 0.33
CA ARG A 29 -20.88 -9.20 -0.66
C ARG A 29 -22.10 -9.99 -0.20
N THR A 30 -21.91 -11.00 0.64
CA THR A 30 -23.02 -11.81 1.16
C THR A 30 -23.91 -11.01 2.09
N SER A 31 -23.30 -10.26 3.02
CA SER A 31 -24.04 -9.45 4.00
C SER A 31 -24.26 -8.00 3.54
N GLY A 32 -23.52 -7.54 2.56
CA GLY A 32 -23.48 -6.14 2.13
C GLY A 32 -22.78 -5.21 3.11
N ARG A 33 -22.11 -5.76 4.14
CA ARG A 33 -21.36 -4.99 5.13
C ARG A 33 -20.05 -4.47 4.55
N VAL A 34 -19.73 -3.23 4.84
CA VAL A 34 -18.44 -2.61 4.56
C VAL A 34 -17.76 -2.22 5.86
N VAL A 35 -16.43 -2.35 5.91
CA VAL A 35 -15.64 -2.09 7.12
C VAL A 35 -14.40 -1.29 6.76
N ILE A 36 -14.06 -0.32 7.59
CA ILE A 36 -12.77 0.37 7.58
C ILE A 36 -12.20 0.39 8.99
N ALA A 37 -10.92 0.11 9.12
CA ALA A 37 -10.14 0.32 10.33
C ALA A 37 -8.82 1.00 9.99
N SER A 38 -8.31 1.78 10.92
CA SER A 38 -7.03 2.47 10.74
C SER A 38 -6.34 2.77 12.06
N ALA A 39 -5.04 2.96 11.99
CA ALA A 39 -4.23 3.46 13.09
C ALA A 39 -3.06 4.31 12.58
N THR A 40 -2.62 5.26 13.40
CA THR A 40 -1.59 6.25 13.05
C THR A 40 -0.88 6.78 14.28
N CYS A 41 0.36 7.26 14.09
CA CYS A 41 1.12 8.02 15.09
C CYS A 41 0.88 9.55 15.02
N VAL A 42 -0.14 9.99 14.32
CA VAL A 42 -0.54 11.41 14.37
C VAL A 42 -1.06 11.71 15.77
N ASP A 43 -0.54 12.80 16.35
CA ASP A 43 -0.99 13.28 17.68
C ASP A 43 -2.29 14.10 17.52
N ARG A 44 -3.35 13.40 17.17
CA ARG A 44 -4.70 13.92 16.95
C ARG A 44 -5.72 12.91 17.45
N ASP A 45 -6.96 13.32 17.55
CA ASP A 45 -8.08 12.46 17.94
C ASP A 45 -8.55 11.52 16.82
N ASP A 46 -9.42 10.62 17.17
CA ASP A 46 -10.05 9.68 16.23
C ASP A 46 -10.97 10.35 15.22
N GLN A 47 -11.62 11.45 15.61
CA GLN A 47 -12.49 12.21 14.71
C GLN A 47 -11.69 12.85 13.58
N PHE A 48 -10.50 13.37 13.90
CA PHE A 48 -9.58 13.87 12.88
C PHE A 48 -9.17 12.73 11.92
N LEU A 49 -8.68 11.60 12.46
CA LEU A 49 -8.21 10.50 11.63
C LEU A 49 -9.32 9.98 10.71
N MET A 50 -10.49 9.67 11.27
CA MET A 50 -11.65 9.21 10.51
C MET A 50 -12.08 10.29 9.49
N GLY A 51 -12.10 11.55 9.89
CA GLY A 51 -12.57 12.68 9.09
C GLY A 51 -11.77 12.88 7.80
N VAL A 52 -10.45 12.76 7.89
CA VAL A 52 -9.57 12.96 6.71
C VAL A 52 -9.38 11.69 5.88
N GLN A 53 -9.76 10.53 6.38
CA GLN A 53 -9.41 9.24 5.77
C GLN A 53 -10.60 8.45 5.26
N ALA A 54 -11.62 8.25 6.10
CA ALA A 54 -12.69 7.29 5.82
C ALA A 54 -13.67 7.82 4.77
N VAL A 55 -13.99 6.99 3.80
CA VAL A 55 -15.14 7.16 2.92
C VAL A 55 -16.01 5.92 3.06
N VAL A 56 -17.24 6.08 3.51
CA VAL A 56 -18.18 4.97 3.75
C VAL A 56 -19.46 5.23 2.99
N VAL A 57 -19.80 4.32 2.08
CA VAL A 57 -21.04 4.38 1.29
C VAL A 57 -21.84 3.13 1.58
N PRO A 58 -22.82 3.18 2.51
CA PRO A 58 -23.63 2.02 2.91
C PRO A 58 -24.22 1.31 1.71
N GLY A 59 -24.09 -0.02 1.66
CA GLY A 59 -24.60 -0.83 0.57
C GLY A 59 -23.93 -0.61 -0.80
N LYS A 60 -22.81 0.11 -0.87
CA LYS A 60 -22.08 0.42 -2.13
C LYS A 60 -20.59 0.13 -2.06
N GLY A 61 -19.89 0.65 -1.04
CA GLY A 61 -18.44 0.49 -0.94
C GLY A 61 -17.81 1.30 0.17
N VAL A 62 -16.48 1.24 0.23
CA VAL A 62 -15.66 1.88 1.26
C VAL A 62 -14.33 2.29 0.66
N ALA A 63 -13.75 3.36 1.17
CA ALA A 63 -12.40 3.74 0.79
C ALA A 63 -11.61 4.34 1.98
N ALA A 64 -10.29 4.27 1.88
CA ALA A 64 -9.34 4.96 2.74
C ALA A 64 -8.53 5.95 1.91
N CYS A 65 -8.58 7.23 2.28
CA CYS A 65 -7.83 8.32 1.67
C CYS A 65 -6.79 8.81 2.70
N GLN A 66 -5.50 8.54 2.51
CA GLN A 66 -4.49 8.76 3.54
C GLN A 66 -3.16 9.27 2.98
N ALA A 67 -2.10 9.27 3.81
CA ALA A 67 -0.81 9.88 3.59
C ALA A 67 -0.88 11.42 3.65
N GLY A 68 -0.58 12.15 2.58
CA GLY A 68 -0.80 13.59 2.57
C GLY A 68 -2.28 13.92 2.83
N VAL A 69 -2.57 14.73 3.84
CA VAL A 69 -3.96 15.07 4.19
C VAL A 69 -4.56 16.03 3.17
N ASP A 70 -5.74 15.69 2.64
CA ASP A 70 -6.59 16.62 1.93
C ASP A 70 -7.56 17.30 2.92
N GLY A 71 -7.14 18.42 3.49
CA GLY A 71 -7.97 19.20 4.41
C GLY A 71 -9.18 19.86 3.75
N THR A 72 -9.29 19.84 2.42
CA THR A 72 -10.47 20.32 1.69
C THR A 72 -11.54 19.25 1.51
N HIS A 73 -11.22 18.00 1.78
CA HIS A 73 -12.05 16.81 1.58
C HIS A 73 -12.54 16.61 0.12
N LYS A 74 -11.93 17.25 -0.86
CA LYS A 74 -12.33 17.10 -2.28
C LYS A 74 -12.12 15.68 -2.79
N ASN A 75 -11.00 15.05 -2.41
CA ASN A 75 -10.72 13.68 -2.80
C ASN A 75 -11.71 12.70 -2.16
N GLN A 76 -12.00 12.86 -0.86
CA GLN A 76 -12.96 12.03 -0.15
C GLN A 76 -14.37 12.18 -0.73
N MET A 77 -14.80 13.41 -1.04
CA MET A 77 -16.10 13.67 -1.64
C MET A 77 -16.20 13.12 -3.07
N LEU A 78 -15.13 13.24 -3.87
CA LEU A 78 -15.08 12.62 -5.20
C LEU A 78 -15.30 11.10 -5.09
N VAL A 79 -14.55 10.44 -4.21
CA VAL A 79 -14.66 8.98 -4.01
C VAL A 79 -16.07 8.61 -3.53
N PHE A 80 -16.63 9.38 -2.60
CA PHE A 80 -17.98 9.18 -2.07
C PHE A 80 -19.04 9.25 -3.16
N GLU A 81 -19.04 10.32 -3.95
CA GLU A 81 -20.01 10.54 -5.02
C GLU A 81 -19.90 9.48 -6.13
N GLU A 82 -18.68 9.11 -6.49
CA GLU A 82 -18.45 8.13 -7.54
C GLU A 82 -18.79 6.69 -7.07
N LEU A 83 -18.51 6.32 -5.82
CA LEU A 83 -18.97 5.05 -5.25
C LEU A 83 -20.51 4.97 -5.19
N GLN A 84 -21.18 6.08 -4.87
CA GLN A 84 -22.66 6.14 -4.90
C GLN A 84 -23.22 5.86 -6.30
N LYS A 85 -22.58 6.37 -7.34
CA LYS A 85 -22.93 6.13 -8.76
C LYS A 85 -22.58 4.71 -9.22
N GLY A 86 -21.75 3.97 -8.45
CA GLY A 86 -21.25 2.66 -8.84
C GLY A 86 -20.12 2.71 -9.86
N THR A 87 -19.40 3.84 -9.94
CA THR A 87 -18.22 4.01 -10.77
C THR A 87 -17.14 2.99 -10.38
N ASP A 88 -16.45 2.42 -11.36
CA ASP A 88 -15.37 1.46 -11.10
C ASP A 88 -14.24 2.10 -10.30
N PRO A 89 -13.76 1.47 -9.21
CA PRO A 89 -12.66 1.99 -8.39
C PRO A 89 -11.42 2.42 -9.18
N LYS A 90 -11.08 1.75 -10.28
CA LYS A 90 -9.96 2.14 -11.14
C LYS A 90 -10.22 3.49 -11.81
N ARG A 91 -11.46 3.70 -12.26
CA ARG A 91 -11.83 4.99 -12.84
C ARG A 91 -11.81 6.11 -11.81
N ILE A 92 -12.19 5.80 -10.57
CA ILE A 92 -12.08 6.78 -9.47
C ILE A 92 -10.61 7.16 -9.23
N ILE A 93 -9.67 6.18 -9.20
CA ILE A 93 -8.23 6.46 -9.08
C ILE A 93 -7.72 7.32 -10.24
N GLU A 94 -8.17 7.08 -11.47
CA GLU A 94 -7.84 7.94 -12.62
C GLU A 94 -8.33 9.39 -12.43
N MET A 95 -9.53 9.58 -11.89
CA MET A 95 -10.07 10.92 -11.60
C MET A 95 -9.28 11.61 -10.48
N LEU A 96 -8.89 10.87 -9.44
CA LEU A 96 -8.06 11.37 -8.34
C LEU A 96 -6.66 11.81 -8.81
N SER A 97 -6.16 11.29 -9.93
CA SER A 97 -4.86 11.69 -10.48
C SER A 97 -4.78 13.17 -10.91
N ALA A 98 -5.91 13.85 -11.00
CA ALA A 98 -5.98 15.28 -11.23
C ALA A 98 -5.61 16.14 -9.99
N ASP A 99 -5.52 15.54 -8.79
CA ASP A 99 -5.02 16.25 -7.60
C ASP A 99 -3.54 16.61 -7.78
N PRO A 100 -3.13 17.88 -7.73
CA PRO A 100 -1.72 18.26 -7.81
C PRO A 100 -0.82 17.60 -6.77
N ALA A 101 -1.40 17.19 -5.63
CA ALA A 101 -0.70 16.49 -4.56
C ALA A 101 -0.84 14.95 -4.64
N TYR A 102 -1.29 14.40 -5.79
CA TYR A 102 -1.55 12.97 -5.97
C TYR A 102 -0.39 12.08 -5.54
N GLN A 103 0.85 12.51 -5.80
CA GLN A 103 2.06 11.75 -5.45
C GLN A 103 2.36 11.72 -3.94
N SER A 104 1.69 12.55 -3.14
CA SER A 104 1.73 12.48 -1.67
C SER A 104 0.50 11.80 -1.06
N ARG A 105 -0.42 11.32 -1.88
CA ARG A 105 -1.64 10.64 -1.44
C ARG A 105 -1.46 9.13 -1.44
N GLN A 106 -2.28 8.46 -0.62
CA GLN A 106 -2.49 7.02 -0.71
C GLN A 106 -3.99 6.74 -0.65
N PHE A 107 -4.47 5.95 -1.59
CA PHE A 107 -5.88 5.58 -1.72
C PHE A 107 -6.01 4.06 -1.75
N GLY A 108 -7.03 3.54 -1.06
CA GLY A 108 -7.57 2.21 -1.28
C GLY A 108 -9.07 2.34 -1.45
N ILE A 109 -9.63 1.80 -2.53
CA ILE A 109 -11.06 1.90 -2.86
C ILE A 109 -11.57 0.51 -3.17
N LEU A 110 -12.71 0.16 -2.57
CA LEU A 110 -13.31 -1.16 -2.68
C LEU A 110 -14.83 -1.03 -2.73
N ASP A 111 -15.48 -1.64 -3.72
CA ASP A 111 -16.93 -1.65 -3.82
C ASP A 111 -17.56 -3.01 -3.51
N LEU A 112 -18.86 -3.03 -3.31
CA LEU A 112 -19.62 -4.26 -3.04
C LEU A 112 -19.77 -5.18 -4.27
N GLN A 113 -19.24 -4.83 -5.43
CA GLN A 113 -19.08 -5.76 -6.56
C GLN A 113 -17.77 -6.57 -6.45
N GLY A 114 -16.94 -6.28 -5.45
CA GLY A 114 -15.62 -6.88 -5.27
C GLY A 114 -14.54 -6.26 -6.16
N ARG A 115 -14.84 -5.12 -6.81
CA ARG A 115 -13.83 -4.39 -7.59
C ARG A 115 -13.03 -3.51 -6.63
N SER A 116 -11.73 -3.47 -6.86
CA SER A 116 -10.79 -2.70 -6.03
C SER A 116 -9.78 -1.95 -6.88
N ALA A 117 -9.28 -0.86 -6.33
CA ALA A 117 -8.14 -0.14 -6.84
C ALA A 117 -7.38 0.54 -5.70
N GLY A 118 -6.06 0.65 -5.85
CA GLY A 118 -5.20 1.33 -4.91
C GLY A 118 -4.23 2.25 -5.63
N HIS A 119 -3.73 3.22 -4.90
CA HIS A 119 -2.64 4.10 -5.28
C HIS A 119 -1.81 4.43 -4.06
N SER A 120 -0.50 4.29 -4.19
CA SER A 120 0.46 4.77 -3.21
C SER A 120 1.42 5.71 -3.91
N GLY A 121 1.34 7.00 -3.58
CA GLY A 121 2.13 8.04 -4.22
C GLY A 121 3.63 7.91 -3.91
N LEU A 122 4.45 8.43 -4.77
CA LEU A 122 5.91 8.29 -4.73
C LEU A 122 6.55 8.98 -3.52
N THR A 123 5.87 9.95 -2.89
CA THR A 123 6.38 10.70 -1.74
C THR A 123 5.83 10.21 -0.39
N ASN A 124 5.25 9.01 -0.35
CA ASN A 124 4.61 8.46 0.85
C ASN A 124 5.58 7.77 1.83
N GLY A 125 6.87 8.09 1.76
CA GLY A 125 7.89 7.61 2.68
C GLY A 125 8.42 6.21 2.37
N TYR A 126 9.31 5.75 3.23
CA TYR A 126 10.20 4.61 3.02
C TYR A 126 9.49 3.28 2.74
N VAL A 127 8.50 2.92 3.54
CA VAL A 127 7.67 1.73 3.28
C VAL A 127 6.25 2.19 3.07
N SER A 128 5.79 2.14 1.81
CA SER A 128 4.43 2.48 1.41
C SER A 128 3.91 1.38 0.50
N GLN A 129 2.80 0.75 0.89
CA GLN A 129 2.25 -0.43 0.23
C GLN A 129 0.74 -0.36 0.18
N ASP A 130 0.15 -0.94 -0.86
CA ASP A 130 -1.28 -1.19 -1.00
C ASP A 130 -1.48 -2.59 -1.59
N ILE A 131 -2.28 -3.42 -0.93
CA ILE A 131 -2.50 -4.82 -1.29
C ILE A 131 -4.00 -5.08 -1.31
N GLN A 132 -4.51 -5.51 -2.47
CA GLN A 132 -5.92 -5.86 -2.64
C GLN A 132 -6.08 -7.36 -2.92
N GLY A 133 -7.24 -7.91 -2.54
CA GLY A 133 -7.55 -9.30 -2.82
C GLY A 133 -8.91 -9.75 -2.33
N GLN A 134 -9.14 -11.04 -2.48
CA GLN A 134 -10.30 -11.77 -2.01
C GLN A 134 -9.87 -12.88 -1.05
N VAL A 135 -10.63 -13.13 -0.01
CA VAL A 135 -10.43 -14.32 0.84
C VAL A 135 -10.86 -15.55 0.06
N PRO A 136 -9.97 -16.52 -0.17
CA PRO A 136 -10.26 -17.69 -0.98
C PRO A 136 -11.53 -18.43 -0.54
N GLY A 137 -12.40 -18.76 -1.50
CA GLY A 137 -13.65 -19.48 -1.28
C GLY A 137 -14.76 -18.67 -0.58
N THR A 138 -14.64 -17.36 -0.49
CA THR A 138 -15.64 -16.48 0.14
C THR A 138 -15.99 -15.30 -0.77
N GLU A 139 -17.04 -14.56 -0.39
CA GLU A 139 -17.44 -13.30 -1.03
C GLU A 139 -16.87 -12.07 -0.26
N ILE A 140 -15.76 -12.24 0.45
CA ILE A 140 -15.08 -11.19 1.23
C ILE A 140 -13.88 -10.68 0.47
N PHE A 141 -13.86 -9.36 0.21
CA PHE A 141 -12.78 -8.65 -0.49
C PHE A 141 -12.14 -7.64 0.45
N TYR A 142 -10.86 -7.33 0.22
CA TYR A 142 -10.10 -6.41 1.05
C TYR A 142 -9.17 -5.52 0.23
N SER A 143 -8.86 -4.34 0.78
CA SER A 143 -7.71 -3.52 0.41
C SER A 143 -7.02 -3.07 1.70
N ILE A 144 -5.74 -3.37 1.82
CA ILE A 144 -4.92 -3.13 3.00
C ILE A 144 -3.73 -2.29 2.57
N GLN A 145 -3.60 -1.10 3.14
CA GLN A 145 -2.57 -0.16 2.75
C GLN A 145 -1.93 0.53 3.96
N GLY A 146 -0.73 1.01 3.75
CA GLY A 146 -0.01 1.79 4.75
C GLY A 146 1.19 2.50 4.15
N ASN A 147 1.61 3.59 4.80
CA ASN A 147 2.73 4.42 4.41
C ASN A 147 3.60 4.77 5.62
N ILE A 148 4.89 5.05 5.40
CA ILE A 148 5.90 5.30 6.44
C ILE A 148 5.87 4.18 7.52
N LEU A 149 5.75 2.95 7.07
CA LEU A 149 5.65 1.79 7.94
C LEU A 149 7.02 1.41 8.51
N ARG A 150 7.02 0.71 9.65
CA ARG A 150 8.23 0.24 10.33
C ARG A 150 9.07 -0.71 9.48
N ALA A 151 8.42 -1.57 8.72
CA ALA A 151 9.07 -2.59 7.91
C ALA A 151 8.18 -3.06 6.74
N GLY A 152 8.79 -3.65 5.72
CA GLY A 152 8.10 -4.16 4.54
C GLY A 152 7.13 -5.32 4.79
N ASN A 153 7.25 -6.02 5.90
CA ASN A 153 6.35 -7.12 6.27
C ASN A 153 5.08 -6.70 7.00
N VAL A 154 4.91 -5.42 7.36
CA VAL A 154 3.73 -4.92 8.10
C VAL A 154 2.44 -5.22 7.33
N MET A 155 2.35 -4.81 6.07
CA MET A 155 1.15 -5.05 5.25
C MET A 155 1.00 -6.53 4.84
N PRO A 156 2.03 -7.25 4.39
CA PRO A 156 1.93 -8.70 4.15
C PRO A 156 1.42 -9.50 5.35
N ASN A 157 1.90 -9.21 6.56
CA ASN A 157 1.44 -9.88 7.77
C ASN A 157 -0.03 -9.54 8.10
N ALA A 158 -0.46 -8.30 7.89
CA ALA A 158 -1.86 -7.90 8.02
C ALA A 158 -2.76 -8.67 7.03
N VAL A 159 -2.35 -8.79 5.77
CA VAL A 159 -3.05 -9.58 4.75
C VAL A 159 -3.16 -11.06 5.16
N GLN A 160 -2.07 -11.65 5.62
CA GLN A 160 -2.07 -13.05 6.07
C GLN A 160 -3.01 -13.27 7.25
N ALA A 161 -3.02 -12.36 8.22
CA ALA A 161 -3.94 -12.44 9.36
C ALA A 161 -5.40 -12.28 8.89
N PHE A 162 -5.68 -11.34 7.99
CA PHE A 162 -7.00 -11.14 7.40
C PHE A 162 -7.53 -12.43 6.73
N ILE A 163 -6.70 -13.06 5.90
CA ILE A 163 -7.08 -14.26 5.14
C ILE A 163 -7.28 -15.46 6.07
N LYS A 164 -6.38 -15.68 7.01
CA LYS A 164 -6.38 -16.85 7.90
C LYS A 164 -7.45 -16.80 9.00
N THR A 165 -7.88 -15.61 9.41
CA THR A 165 -8.86 -15.46 10.47
C THR A 165 -10.22 -15.97 10.01
N THR A 166 -10.88 -16.76 10.86
CA THR A 166 -12.27 -17.19 10.67
C THR A 166 -13.23 -16.23 11.39
N GLY A 167 -14.51 -16.27 11.04
CA GLY A 167 -15.53 -15.41 11.66
C GLY A 167 -16.00 -14.29 10.73
N SER A 168 -16.54 -13.22 11.32
CA SER A 168 -17.11 -12.10 10.59
C SER A 168 -16.03 -11.25 9.90
N ILE A 169 -16.45 -10.44 8.93
CA ILE A 169 -15.54 -9.48 8.26
C ILE A 169 -14.86 -8.54 9.27
N THR A 170 -15.54 -8.15 10.36
CA THR A 170 -14.94 -7.30 11.40
C THR A 170 -13.89 -8.05 12.24
N ASP A 171 -14.06 -9.38 12.46
CA ASP A 171 -13.02 -10.20 13.10
C ASP A 171 -11.74 -10.23 12.28
N ARG A 172 -11.87 -10.37 10.94
CA ARG A 172 -10.75 -10.37 10.00
C ARG A 172 -10.04 -9.03 9.97
N VAL A 173 -10.81 -7.92 9.95
CA VAL A 173 -10.26 -6.57 9.98
C VAL A 173 -9.48 -6.33 11.27
N MET A 174 -10.03 -6.70 12.42
CA MET A 174 -9.33 -6.57 13.71
C MET A 174 -8.05 -7.41 13.76
N ALA A 175 -8.07 -8.64 13.25
CA ALA A 175 -6.87 -9.48 13.19
C ALA A 175 -5.77 -8.88 12.29
N ALA A 176 -6.17 -8.26 11.18
CA ALA A 176 -5.23 -7.55 10.30
C ALA A 176 -4.63 -6.33 10.99
N MET A 177 -5.44 -5.55 11.74
CA MET A 177 -4.96 -4.40 12.52
C MET A 177 -3.94 -4.83 13.57
N GLU A 178 -4.20 -5.93 14.31
CA GLU A 178 -3.29 -6.48 15.31
C GLU A 178 -2.01 -7.03 14.70
N ALA A 179 -2.07 -7.67 13.54
CA ALA A 179 -0.89 -8.17 12.85
C ALA A 179 0.00 -7.03 12.33
N ALA A 180 -0.59 -5.94 11.84
CA ALA A 180 0.15 -4.73 11.49
C ALA A 180 0.82 -4.10 12.72
N ASP A 181 0.08 -3.97 13.82
CA ASP A 181 0.60 -3.51 15.12
C ASP A 181 1.77 -4.38 15.59
N GLY A 182 1.60 -5.70 15.62
CA GLY A 182 2.63 -6.66 16.02
C GLY A 182 3.87 -6.68 15.12
N SER A 183 3.74 -6.17 13.89
CA SER A 183 4.83 -6.03 12.91
C SER A 183 5.52 -4.67 12.97
N GLY A 184 5.12 -3.79 13.89
CA GLY A 184 5.74 -2.50 14.17
C GLY A 184 4.97 -1.29 13.64
N GLY A 185 3.89 -1.46 12.90
CA GLY A 185 2.95 -0.40 12.49
C GLY A 185 3.61 0.84 11.89
N ASP A 186 3.22 2.00 12.37
CA ASP A 186 3.73 3.32 11.99
C ASP A 186 5.14 3.55 12.61
N SER A 187 6.12 3.84 11.76
CA SER A 187 7.52 3.98 12.19
C SER A 187 7.78 5.20 13.07
N ARG A 188 6.93 6.20 13.08
CA ARG A 188 7.17 7.50 13.73
C ARG A 188 7.10 7.46 15.26
N CYS A 189 6.31 6.58 15.86
CA CYS A 189 6.22 6.44 17.31
C CYS A 189 6.93 5.19 17.86
N VAL A 190 7.55 4.41 17.00
CA VAL A 190 8.34 3.23 17.42
C VAL A 190 9.73 3.67 17.88
N CYS A 191 10.17 3.13 19.01
CA CYS A 191 11.52 3.41 19.54
C CYS A 191 12.64 2.85 18.65
N PRO A 192 13.89 3.40 18.74
CA PRO A 192 15.04 2.90 18.00
C PRO A 192 15.23 1.38 18.13
N PRO A 193 15.84 0.75 17.12
CA PRO A 193 16.41 1.34 15.92
C PRO A 193 15.34 1.84 14.96
N TRP A 194 15.45 3.10 14.54
CA TRP A 194 14.54 3.69 13.55
C TRP A 194 14.79 3.09 12.17
N PRO A 195 13.81 3.23 11.23
CA PRO A 195 14.06 2.93 9.82
C PRO A 195 15.29 3.68 9.30
N ALA A 196 15.91 3.14 8.27
CA ALA A 196 17.19 3.61 7.75
C ALA A 196 17.15 5.02 7.13
N ASP A 197 15.99 5.63 6.94
CA ASP A 197 15.87 7.03 6.53
C ASP A 197 16.42 8.02 7.57
N GLY A 198 16.75 7.55 8.78
CA GLY A 198 17.48 8.31 9.80
C GLY A 198 16.75 9.54 10.33
N VAL A 199 15.53 9.80 9.87
CA VAL A 199 14.73 10.91 10.37
C VAL A 199 14.14 10.52 11.71
N ALA A 200 14.64 11.16 12.77
CA ALA A 200 14.03 11.04 14.09
C ALA A 200 12.56 11.43 13.99
N PRO A 201 11.63 10.64 14.55
CA PRO A 201 10.22 10.99 14.53
C PRO A 201 10.03 12.37 15.16
N ALA A 202 9.13 13.17 14.60
CA ALA A 202 8.76 14.48 15.15
C ALA A 202 8.13 14.37 16.56
N ILE A 203 7.76 13.16 16.95
CA ILE A 203 7.17 12.81 18.24
C ILE A 203 8.17 11.92 19.00
N PRO A 204 8.44 12.16 20.27
CA PRO A 204 9.27 11.27 21.07
C PRO A 204 8.74 9.84 21.03
N CYS A 205 9.63 8.88 20.80
CA CYS A 205 9.23 7.47 20.79
C CYS A 205 8.74 7.06 22.20
N ASP A 206 7.60 6.40 22.25
CA ASP A 206 7.01 5.90 23.48
C ASP A 206 6.83 4.36 23.49
N GLY A 207 7.42 3.70 22.51
CA GLY A 207 7.37 2.25 22.35
C GLY A 207 6.05 1.71 21.79
N ARG A 208 5.18 2.60 21.29
CA ARG A 208 3.91 2.23 20.64
C ARG A 208 4.08 2.21 19.15
N THR A 209 3.07 1.68 18.48
CA THR A 209 2.99 1.59 17.01
C THR A 209 2.00 2.58 16.43
N SER A 210 1.16 3.18 17.31
CA SER A 210 0.15 4.19 16.97
C SER A 210 -0.24 5.01 18.20
N HIS A 211 -0.82 6.19 17.98
CA HIS A 211 -1.40 7.06 18.99
C HIS A 211 -2.93 7.08 18.96
N VAL A 212 -3.51 6.72 17.83
CA VAL A 212 -4.96 6.59 17.65
C VAL A 212 -5.26 5.41 16.74
N ALA A 213 -6.37 4.73 17.02
CA ALA A 213 -6.91 3.67 16.18
C ALA A 213 -8.44 3.68 16.20
N TYR A 214 -9.07 3.29 15.08
CA TYR A 214 -10.51 3.09 15.02
C TYR A 214 -10.88 1.90 14.14
N ILE A 215 -12.13 1.40 14.33
CA ILE A 215 -12.80 0.51 13.39
C ILE A 215 -14.26 0.97 13.25
N LEU A 216 -14.74 1.01 12.01
CA LEU A 216 -16.10 1.37 11.64
C LEU A 216 -16.66 0.28 10.72
N ALA A 217 -17.88 -0.18 11.01
CA ALA A 217 -18.63 -1.08 10.14
C ALA A 217 -19.98 -0.48 9.79
N SER A 218 -20.34 -0.55 8.52
CA SER A 218 -21.61 -0.09 8.01
C SER A 218 -22.38 -1.22 7.33
N ASP A 219 -23.65 -1.30 7.65
CA ASP A 219 -24.63 -2.21 7.05
C ASP A 219 -25.37 -1.54 5.87
N PRO A 220 -25.93 -2.29 4.93
CA PRO A 220 -26.59 -1.72 3.74
C PRO A 220 -27.69 -0.70 4.02
N LYS A 221 -28.36 -0.82 5.17
CA LYS A 221 -29.46 0.08 5.58
C LYS A 221 -29.02 1.28 6.39
N ASP A 222 -27.74 1.37 6.72
CA ASP A 222 -27.20 2.53 7.42
C ASP A 222 -27.22 3.76 6.51
N THR A 223 -27.15 4.93 7.12
CA THR A 223 -27.22 6.21 6.38
C THR A 223 -26.06 7.10 6.77
N ASN A 224 -25.48 7.79 5.81
CA ASN A 224 -24.43 8.77 6.01
C ASN A 224 -24.78 10.19 5.48
N GLY A 225 -26.07 10.41 5.19
CA GLY A 225 -26.53 11.72 4.70
C GLY A 225 -25.73 12.19 3.47
N ASN A 226 -25.28 13.44 3.48
CA ASN A 226 -24.49 14.05 2.42
C ASN A 226 -22.97 14.11 2.75
N SER A 227 -22.52 13.32 3.71
CA SER A 227 -21.14 13.29 4.15
C SER A 227 -20.48 11.97 3.78
N HIS A 228 -19.20 12.03 3.45
CA HIS A 228 -18.40 10.85 3.13
C HIS A 228 -18.20 9.89 4.33
N ASN A 229 -18.41 10.33 5.57
CA ASN A 229 -18.18 9.51 6.76
C ASN A 229 -18.96 9.91 8.04
N ASN A 230 -19.91 10.81 7.95
CA ASN A 230 -20.71 11.25 9.11
C ASN A 230 -22.09 10.61 9.08
N GLY A 231 -22.15 9.32 9.45
CA GLY A 231 -23.36 8.51 9.39
C GLY A 231 -23.73 7.85 10.70
N LYS A 232 -24.88 7.18 10.68
CA LYS A 232 -25.30 6.26 11.74
C LYS A 232 -24.95 4.85 11.29
N TYR A 233 -23.83 4.35 11.80
CA TYR A 233 -23.25 3.09 11.38
C TYR A 233 -23.51 1.98 12.41
N ALA A 234 -23.49 0.73 11.94
CA ALA A 234 -23.69 -0.45 12.77
C ALA A 234 -22.65 -0.56 13.90
N MET A 235 -21.44 -0.07 13.67
CA MET A 235 -20.36 -0.05 14.67
C MET A 235 -19.41 1.11 14.42
N TYR A 236 -19.02 1.82 15.48
CA TYR A 236 -17.87 2.71 15.52
C TYR A 236 -17.17 2.58 16.87
N LEU A 237 -15.96 2.06 16.85
CA LEU A 237 -15.12 1.89 18.04
C LEU A 237 -13.77 2.56 17.78
N THR A 238 -13.22 3.17 18.79
CA THR A 238 -11.98 3.92 18.69
C THR A 238 -11.20 3.89 20.00
N ALA A 239 -9.91 4.19 19.93
CA ALA A 239 -9.05 4.39 21.08
C ALA A 239 -8.00 5.45 20.72
N SER A 240 -7.91 6.51 21.54
CA SER A 240 -6.92 7.58 21.40
C SER A 240 -6.06 7.67 22.65
N GLN A 241 -4.77 7.96 22.51
CA GLN A 241 -3.90 8.12 23.67
C GLN A 241 -4.30 9.34 24.53
N PRO A 242 -4.08 9.31 25.85
CA PRO A 242 -4.31 10.46 26.71
C PRO A 242 -3.43 11.66 26.30
N GLY A 243 -4.04 12.84 26.17
CA GLY A 243 -3.35 14.08 25.83
C GLY A 243 -3.55 14.55 24.38
N ALA A 244 -3.68 13.67 23.41
CA ALA A 244 -3.98 14.01 22.02
C ALA A 244 -5.45 14.40 21.82
N ASP A 245 -6.32 13.81 22.63
CA ASP A 245 -7.76 13.99 22.60
C ASP A 245 -8.26 14.31 24.02
N LYS A 246 -9.17 15.25 24.15
CA LYS A 246 -9.92 15.51 25.40
C LYS A 246 -11.31 14.89 25.37
N GLY A 247 -11.60 14.06 24.35
CA GLY A 247 -12.88 13.44 24.10
C GLY A 247 -13.14 12.17 24.91
N PRO A 248 -14.33 11.59 24.77
CA PRO A 248 -14.76 10.40 25.50
C PRO A 248 -14.03 9.11 25.09
N ASN A 249 -13.29 9.16 23.99
CA ASN A 249 -12.67 8.01 23.34
C ASN A 249 -11.22 7.74 23.78
N GLN A 250 -10.71 8.56 24.70
CA GLN A 250 -9.38 8.35 25.27
C GLN A 250 -9.28 6.97 25.93
N ILE A 251 -8.05 6.44 25.89
CA ILE A 251 -7.67 5.24 26.66
C ILE A 251 -7.85 5.53 28.14
N LYS A 252 -8.63 4.69 28.82
CA LYS A 252 -8.99 4.83 30.23
C LYS A 252 -8.01 4.09 31.12
N VAL A 253 -8.01 4.43 32.42
CA VAL A 253 -7.27 3.66 33.42
C VAL A 253 -7.75 2.20 33.41
N GLY A 254 -6.79 1.29 33.29
CA GLY A 254 -7.07 -0.16 33.17
C GLY A 254 -7.14 -0.70 31.74
N GLU A 255 -7.18 0.17 30.72
CA GLU A 255 -7.02 -0.22 29.33
C GLU A 255 -5.53 -0.24 28.91
N ASN A 256 -5.22 -0.87 27.77
CA ASN A 256 -3.86 -0.92 27.26
C ASN A 256 -3.45 0.43 26.64
N LEU A 257 -2.23 0.89 26.93
CA LEU A 257 -1.74 2.15 26.36
C LEU A 257 -1.54 2.14 24.84
N ASN A 258 -1.43 0.96 24.22
CA ASN A 258 -1.44 0.84 22.76
C ASN A 258 -2.89 0.91 22.23
N PRO A 259 -3.23 1.88 21.38
CA PRO A 259 -4.59 2.08 20.86
C PRO A 259 -5.15 0.85 20.14
N VAL A 260 -4.35 0.10 19.38
CA VAL A 260 -4.84 -1.10 18.68
C VAL A 260 -5.25 -2.20 19.67
N LYS A 261 -4.47 -2.38 20.74
CA LYS A 261 -4.80 -3.36 21.80
C LYS A 261 -6.04 -2.93 22.59
N THR A 262 -6.18 -1.65 22.91
CA THR A 262 -7.41 -1.13 23.54
C THR A 262 -8.60 -1.22 22.59
N LEU A 263 -8.41 -0.97 21.29
CA LEU A 263 -9.45 -1.16 20.30
C LEU A 263 -9.93 -2.63 20.27
N ARG A 264 -9.02 -3.61 20.36
CA ARG A 264 -9.36 -5.03 20.51
C ARG A 264 -10.20 -5.29 21.77
N MET A 265 -9.81 -4.75 22.92
CA MET A 265 -10.59 -4.90 24.16
C MET A 265 -12.02 -4.36 24.00
N ARG A 266 -12.17 -3.18 23.40
CA ARG A 266 -13.46 -2.54 23.13
C ARG A 266 -14.29 -3.32 22.12
N TYR A 267 -13.64 -3.86 21.08
CA TYR A 267 -14.28 -4.73 20.09
C TYR A 267 -14.83 -6.02 20.70
N ASP A 268 -14.04 -6.70 21.54
CA ASP A 268 -14.49 -7.93 22.21
C ASP A 268 -15.63 -7.66 23.19
N ALA A 269 -15.61 -6.53 23.89
CA ALA A 269 -16.70 -6.08 24.73
C ALA A 269 -17.97 -5.80 23.91
N TRP A 270 -17.84 -5.09 22.79
CA TRP A 270 -18.97 -4.83 21.87
C TRP A 270 -19.55 -6.13 21.33
N LYS A 271 -18.74 -7.08 20.89
CA LYS A 271 -19.23 -8.40 20.41
C LYS A 271 -20.09 -9.12 21.44
N LYS A 272 -19.72 -9.09 22.71
CA LYS A 272 -20.49 -9.71 23.79
C LYS A 272 -21.88 -9.10 23.96
N THR A 273 -22.03 -7.80 23.67
CA THR A 273 -23.33 -7.10 23.79
C THR A 273 -24.25 -7.35 22.61
N GLN A 274 -23.73 -7.79 21.46
CA GLN A 274 -24.54 -7.97 20.25
C GLN A 274 -25.31 -9.29 20.23
N GLY A 275 -24.98 -10.28 21.10
CA GLY A 275 -25.62 -11.58 21.16
C GLY A 275 -25.36 -12.48 19.94
N PRO A 276 -25.79 -13.75 19.98
CA PRO A 276 -25.56 -14.71 18.89
C PRO A 276 -26.37 -14.44 17.61
N GLY A 277 -27.24 -13.42 17.58
CA GLY A 277 -28.16 -13.12 16.47
C GLY A 277 -27.67 -12.14 15.44
N VAL A 278 -26.54 -11.47 15.63
CA VAL A 278 -26.00 -10.48 14.67
C VAL A 278 -25.19 -11.15 13.55
N ALA A 279 -25.10 -12.46 13.52
CA ALA A 279 -24.45 -13.21 12.47
C ALA A 279 -25.21 -13.23 11.12
N GLY A 280 -26.43 -12.73 11.07
CA GLY A 280 -27.25 -12.78 9.89
C GLY A 280 -27.79 -11.42 9.47
N LEU A 281 -27.11 -10.72 8.61
CA LEU A 281 -27.80 -9.75 7.77
C LEU A 281 -28.71 -10.51 6.80
N PRO A 282 -29.97 -10.07 6.63
CA PRO A 282 -30.91 -10.77 5.78
C PRO A 282 -30.48 -10.68 4.31
N ASN A 283 -30.46 -11.81 3.68
CA ASN A 283 -30.30 -12.07 2.24
C ASN A 283 -28.97 -11.65 1.59
N PRO A 284 -28.30 -12.57 0.90
CA PRO A 284 -27.19 -12.22 0.03
C PRO A 284 -27.65 -11.19 -0.99
N LEU A 285 -26.79 -10.20 -1.26
CA LEU A 285 -27.00 -9.31 -2.40
C LEU A 285 -27.13 -10.20 -3.65
N PRO A 286 -28.09 -9.91 -4.55
CA PRO A 286 -28.21 -10.65 -5.79
C PRO A 286 -26.86 -10.60 -6.52
N ALA A 287 -26.43 -11.73 -7.04
CA ALA A 287 -25.26 -11.77 -7.92
C ALA A 287 -25.42 -10.65 -8.95
N PRO A 288 -24.35 -9.90 -9.30
CA PRO A 288 -24.44 -8.84 -10.28
C PRO A 288 -25.09 -9.41 -11.53
N THR A 289 -26.34 -9.03 -11.83
CA THR A 289 -26.94 -9.32 -13.12
C THR A 289 -26.06 -8.65 -14.14
N ALA A 290 -25.55 -9.41 -15.09
CA ALA A 290 -24.88 -8.87 -16.26
C ALA A 290 -25.89 -7.96 -17.00
N GLN A 291 -25.91 -6.67 -16.64
CA GLN A 291 -26.62 -5.69 -17.44
C GLN A 291 -25.87 -5.59 -18.76
N GLY A 292 -26.51 -6.11 -19.80
CA GLY A 292 -26.08 -5.97 -21.16
C GLY A 292 -26.07 -4.50 -21.56
N GLY A 293 -24.91 -3.88 -21.42
CA GLY A 293 -24.53 -2.63 -22.08
C GLY A 293 -23.68 -3.00 -23.27
N GLY A 294 -24.20 -2.83 -24.46
CA GLY A 294 -23.53 -3.19 -25.69
C GLY A 294 -22.22 -2.42 -25.91
N GLY A 295 -21.25 -3.11 -26.48
CA GLY A 295 -20.16 -2.51 -27.25
C GLY A 295 -18.83 -2.38 -26.48
N GLY A 296 -17.92 -3.31 -26.72
CA GLY A 296 -16.51 -3.23 -26.39
C GLY A 296 -16.06 -4.36 -25.46
N GLY A 297 -15.49 -5.42 -26.05
CA GLY A 297 -14.94 -6.56 -25.32
C GLY A 297 -13.87 -6.12 -24.33
N GLN A 298 -14.24 -5.89 -23.10
CA GLN A 298 -13.29 -5.76 -21.99
C GLN A 298 -13.10 -7.13 -21.38
N ASN A 299 -11.91 -7.71 -21.63
CA ASN A 299 -11.42 -8.86 -20.90
C ASN A 299 -11.63 -8.64 -19.40
N ARG A 300 -12.40 -9.52 -18.75
CA ARG A 300 -12.51 -9.58 -17.28
C ARG A 300 -11.14 -9.96 -16.74
N ARG A 301 -10.40 -8.96 -16.29
CA ARG A 301 -9.08 -9.13 -15.71
C ARG A 301 -9.24 -9.65 -14.29
N GLY A 302 -8.70 -10.83 -13.99
CA GLY A 302 -8.64 -11.41 -12.66
C GLY A 302 -7.83 -10.55 -11.66
N PRO A 303 -7.90 -10.85 -10.34
CA PRO A 303 -7.11 -10.17 -9.33
C PRO A 303 -5.60 -10.36 -9.59
N ILE A 304 -4.78 -9.38 -9.17
CA ILE A 304 -3.32 -9.50 -9.23
C ILE A 304 -2.90 -10.66 -8.34
N GLN A 305 -2.24 -11.67 -8.93
CA GLN A 305 -1.81 -12.87 -8.22
C GLN A 305 -0.53 -12.59 -7.42
N VAL A 306 -0.45 -13.14 -6.21
CA VAL A 306 0.81 -13.15 -5.45
C VAL A 306 1.75 -14.16 -6.11
N MET A 307 2.90 -13.66 -6.56
CA MET A 307 3.96 -14.48 -7.15
C MET A 307 5.03 -14.77 -6.11
N SER A 308 5.62 -15.96 -6.13
CA SER A 308 6.88 -16.18 -5.45
C SER A 308 8.02 -15.60 -6.30
N LEU A 309 8.98 -14.95 -5.65
CA LEU A 309 10.29 -14.64 -6.24
C LEU A 309 11.37 -15.21 -5.32
N THR A 310 12.24 -16.02 -5.85
CA THR A 310 13.26 -16.75 -5.09
C THR A 310 14.62 -16.66 -5.76
N THR A 311 15.67 -16.88 -4.97
CA THR A 311 17.03 -17.10 -5.45
C THR A 311 17.68 -18.26 -4.71
N THR A 312 18.63 -18.92 -5.33
CA THR A 312 19.49 -19.91 -4.65
C THR A 312 20.67 -19.27 -3.92
N ALA A 313 20.86 -17.96 -4.08
CA ALA A 313 22.01 -17.23 -3.56
C ALA A 313 21.88 -16.85 -2.08
N TRP A 314 20.66 -16.55 -1.62
CA TRP A 314 20.32 -16.25 -0.21
C TRP A 314 18.85 -16.56 0.07
N THR A 315 18.50 -16.67 1.34
CA THR A 315 17.09 -16.77 1.78
C THR A 315 16.47 -15.39 1.87
N ASP A 316 15.15 -15.26 1.71
CA ASP A 316 14.45 -13.98 1.86
C ASP A 316 14.76 -13.33 3.22
N GLY A 317 15.19 -12.07 3.19
CA GLY A 317 15.73 -11.35 4.36
C GLY A 317 17.16 -11.74 4.76
N GLY A 318 17.81 -12.65 4.03
CA GLY A 318 19.18 -13.11 4.32
C GLY A 318 20.27 -12.22 3.70
N THR A 319 21.52 -12.47 4.10
CA THR A 319 22.68 -11.72 3.60
C THR A 319 23.01 -12.08 2.16
N ILE A 320 23.18 -11.07 1.31
CA ILE A 320 23.65 -11.23 -0.08
C ILE A 320 25.14 -11.56 -0.08
N PRO A 321 25.56 -12.70 -0.64
CA PRO A 321 26.97 -13.05 -0.73
C PRO A 321 27.80 -12.05 -1.56
N ALA A 322 29.04 -11.82 -1.15
CA ALA A 322 29.94 -10.84 -1.78
C ALA A 322 30.05 -10.97 -3.30
N LYS A 323 29.97 -12.17 -3.86
CA LYS A 323 29.97 -12.47 -5.30
C LYS A 323 28.98 -11.60 -6.09
N TYR A 324 27.80 -11.31 -5.52
CA TYR A 324 26.71 -10.57 -6.17
C TYR A 324 26.77 -9.07 -5.90
N THR A 325 27.77 -8.60 -5.17
CA THR A 325 27.87 -7.22 -4.69
C THR A 325 29.06 -6.46 -5.31
N GLN A 326 29.12 -5.14 -5.10
CA GLN A 326 30.24 -4.30 -5.52
C GLN A 326 31.54 -4.61 -4.76
N ALA A 327 31.48 -5.37 -3.69
CA ALA A 327 32.67 -5.88 -2.99
C ALA A 327 33.25 -7.16 -3.63
N GLY A 328 32.57 -7.72 -4.60
CA GLY A 328 32.98 -8.92 -5.35
C GLY A 328 32.82 -8.77 -6.85
N ALA A 329 32.41 -9.84 -7.51
CA ALA A 329 32.36 -9.92 -8.99
C ALA A 329 31.16 -9.19 -9.60
N GLN A 330 30.21 -8.71 -8.83
CA GLN A 330 28.95 -8.09 -9.28
C GLN A 330 28.17 -8.93 -10.30
N VAL A 331 28.18 -10.24 -10.14
CA VAL A 331 27.39 -11.16 -10.95
C VAL A 331 25.92 -11.02 -10.56
N SER A 332 25.00 -10.94 -11.51
CA SER A 332 23.57 -10.96 -11.17
C SER A 332 23.18 -12.31 -10.59
N PRO A 333 22.35 -12.36 -9.52
CA PRO A 333 21.89 -13.63 -8.96
C PRO A 333 20.94 -14.37 -9.91
N ALA A 334 20.92 -15.67 -9.82
CA ALA A 334 19.84 -16.46 -10.42
C ALA A 334 18.52 -16.10 -9.69
N LEU A 335 17.46 -15.85 -10.46
CA LEU A 335 16.12 -15.58 -9.92
C LEU A 335 15.12 -16.56 -10.52
N ALA A 336 14.15 -17.02 -9.74
CA ALA A 336 13.06 -17.87 -10.21
C ALA A 336 11.74 -17.38 -9.64
N TRP A 337 10.63 -17.52 -10.39
CA TRP A 337 9.33 -17.04 -9.98
C TRP A 337 8.16 -17.91 -10.48
N THR A 338 7.07 -17.87 -9.74
CA THR A 338 5.77 -18.34 -10.21
C THR A 338 5.09 -17.25 -11.06
N ALA A 339 4.19 -17.64 -11.95
CA ALA A 339 3.50 -16.65 -12.80
C ALA A 339 2.03 -17.02 -13.02
N PRO A 340 1.15 -16.01 -13.20
CA PRO A 340 -0.19 -16.20 -13.69
C PRO A 340 -0.20 -16.79 -15.10
N ASP A 341 -1.24 -17.57 -15.43
CA ASP A 341 -1.38 -18.22 -16.75
C ASP A 341 -1.58 -17.20 -17.88
N ASP A 342 -2.16 -16.05 -17.57
CA ASP A 342 -2.45 -14.96 -18.50
C ASP A 342 -1.28 -13.95 -18.63
N ALA A 343 -0.14 -14.22 -18.00
CA ALA A 343 1.06 -13.38 -18.15
C ALA A 343 1.58 -13.39 -19.60
N VAL A 344 1.85 -12.22 -20.15
CA VAL A 344 2.42 -12.00 -21.48
C VAL A 344 3.89 -11.61 -21.41
N SER A 345 4.27 -10.84 -20.41
CA SER A 345 5.66 -10.45 -20.15
C SER A 345 5.91 -10.24 -18.67
N PHE A 346 7.21 -10.11 -18.30
CA PHE A 346 7.58 -9.82 -16.91
C PHE A 346 8.49 -8.60 -16.83
N VAL A 347 8.49 -7.98 -15.65
CA VAL A 347 9.39 -6.91 -15.26
C VAL A 347 10.04 -7.30 -13.94
N VAL A 348 11.37 -7.19 -13.85
CA VAL A 348 12.13 -7.32 -12.60
C VAL A 348 12.69 -5.97 -12.23
N ILE A 349 12.58 -5.56 -10.97
CA ILE A 349 13.17 -4.31 -10.45
C ILE A 349 13.94 -4.64 -9.18
N ALA A 350 15.23 -4.34 -9.16
CA ALA A 350 16.06 -4.42 -7.96
C ALA A 350 16.50 -3.01 -7.54
N ARG A 351 16.31 -2.66 -6.28
CA ARG A 351 16.59 -1.33 -5.76
C ARG A 351 17.18 -1.40 -4.35
N ASP A 352 18.01 -0.43 -4.00
CA ASP A 352 18.47 -0.22 -2.63
C ASP A 352 17.47 0.69 -1.91
N ALA A 353 16.68 0.07 -1.05
CA ALA A 353 15.59 0.74 -0.36
C ALA A 353 16.05 1.66 0.79
N ASP A 354 17.32 1.59 1.18
CA ASP A 354 17.91 2.38 2.27
C ASP A 354 18.75 3.56 1.78
N THR A 355 18.81 3.80 0.47
CA THR A 355 19.44 5.01 -0.08
C THR A 355 18.41 6.13 -0.23
N ALA A 356 18.85 7.34 0.07
CA ALA A 356 18.03 8.55 -0.04
C ALA A 356 18.74 9.54 -0.98
N ILE A 357 18.55 9.38 -2.29
CA ILE A 357 19.03 10.30 -3.33
C ILE A 357 17.89 11.23 -3.77
N GLY A 358 18.14 12.15 -4.70
CA GLY A 358 17.12 13.04 -5.24
C GLY A 358 16.41 13.88 -4.17
N ASN A 359 17.16 14.58 -3.32
CA ASN A 359 16.64 15.33 -2.15
C ASN A 359 16.03 14.43 -1.06
N GLY A 360 16.44 13.16 -0.98
CA GLY A 360 16.01 12.23 0.05
C GLY A 360 14.73 11.46 -0.27
N THR A 361 14.25 11.51 -1.49
CA THR A 361 12.99 10.89 -1.89
C THR A 361 13.14 9.73 -2.86
N ASP A 362 14.31 9.55 -3.47
CA ASP A 362 14.58 8.51 -4.46
C ASP A 362 15.50 7.43 -3.90
N ASP A 363 15.35 6.20 -4.38
CA ASP A 363 16.24 5.08 -4.15
C ASP A 363 17.18 4.84 -5.36
N ILE A 364 18.21 4.04 -5.16
CA ILE A 364 19.12 3.66 -6.25
C ILE A 364 18.55 2.44 -6.97
N LEU A 365 18.35 2.59 -8.29
CA LEU A 365 18.01 1.48 -9.16
C LEU A 365 19.24 0.59 -9.39
N HIS A 366 19.24 -0.60 -8.81
CA HIS A 366 20.31 -1.57 -8.96
C HIS A 366 20.17 -2.43 -10.21
N TRP A 367 18.93 -2.69 -10.62
CA TRP A 367 18.66 -3.42 -11.86
C TRP A 367 17.18 -3.30 -12.23
N MET A 368 16.89 -3.17 -13.51
CA MET A 368 15.55 -3.27 -14.04
C MET A 368 15.60 -3.98 -15.38
N LEU A 369 14.74 -5.01 -15.51
CA LEU A 369 14.51 -5.70 -16.77
C LEU A 369 13.02 -5.58 -17.10
N TRP A 370 12.69 -5.42 -18.38
CA TRP A 370 11.32 -5.40 -18.86
C TRP A 370 11.17 -6.12 -20.19
N ASN A 371 9.95 -6.47 -20.53
CA ASN A 371 9.62 -7.33 -21.66
C ASN A 371 10.33 -8.68 -21.60
N ILE A 372 10.55 -9.23 -20.38
CA ILE A 372 10.99 -10.62 -20.23
C ILE A 372 9.88 -11.51 -20.80
N PRO A 373 10.20 -12.46 -21.71
CA PRO A 373 9.20 -13.21 -22.45
C PRO A 373 8.29 -14.07 -21.58
N LYS A 374 7.06 -14.26 -22.02
CA LYS A 374 6.00 -15.07 -21.39
C LYS A 374 6.46 -16.43 -20.87
N GLY A 375 7.30 -17.13 -21.62
CA GLY A 375 7.77 -18.49 -21.27
C GLY A 375 8.85 -18.53 -20.18
N THR A 376 9.43 -17.38 -19.83
CA THR A 376 10.53 -17.30 -18.86
C THR A 376 10.00 -17.42 -17.43
N ARG A 377 10.58 -18.31 -16.63
CA ARG A 377 10.27 -18.51 -15.21
C ARG A 377 11.48 -18.34 -14.31
N ALA A 378 12.65 -18.12 -14.92
CA ALA A 378 13.89 -17.90 -14.22
C ALA A 378 14.84 -17.05 -15.05
N LEU A 379 15.70 -16.31 -14.39
CA LEU A 379 16.91 -15.69 -14.95
C LEU A 379 18.12 -16.50 -14.47
N PRO A 380 19.09 -16.79 -15.34
CA PRO A 380 20.31 -17.44 -14.92
C PRO A 380 21.16 -16.49 -14.06
N GLU A 381 22.09 -17.06 -13.33
CA GLU A 381 23.19 -16.29 -12.76
C GLU A 381 24.04 -15.69 -13.88
N GLY A 382 24.45 -14.42 -13.72
CA GLY A 382 25.32 -13.77 -14.69
C GLY A 382 24.63 -13.37 -16.00
N VAL A 383 23.44 -12.75 -15.91
CA VAL A 383 22.78 -12.17 -17.09
C VAL A 383 23.72 -11.23 -17.83
N PRO A 384 23.92 -11.38 -19.16
CA PRO A 384 24.86 -10.57 -19.94
C PRO A 384 24.54 -9.07 -19.88
N GLN A 385 25.58 -8.24 -20.05
CA GLN A 385 25.41 -6.79 -20.22
C GLN A 385 24.84 -6.47 -21.62
N GLY A 386 24.14 -5.36 -21.72
CA GLY A 386 23.54 -4.87 -22.96
C GLY A 386 22.14 -4.30 -22.71
N SER A 387 21.78 -3.25 -23.44
CA SER A 387 20.47 -2.60 -23.31
C SER A 387 19.29 -3.49 -23.75
N GLN A 388 19.58 -4.47 -24.62
CA GLN A 388 18.64 -5.48 -25.08
C GLN A 388 19.34 -6.84 -25.16
N LEU A 389 18.71 -7.86 -24.60
CA LEU A 389 19.17 -9.25 -24.64
C LEU A 389 18.65 -9.96 -25.90
N PRO A 390 19.23 -11.12 -26.28
CA PRO A 390 18.81 -11.84 -27.48
C PRO A 390 17.34 -12.26 -27.53
N ASP A 391 16.71 -12.46 -26.37
CA ASP A 391 15.28 -12.83 -26.22
C ASP A 391 14.33 -11.62 -26.28
N GLY A 392 14.85 -10.41 -26.50
CA GLY A 392 14.09 -9.17 -26.55
C GLY A 392 13.94 -8.47 -25.20
N THR A 393 14.38 -9.08 -24.10
CA THR A 393 14.41 -8.46 -22.77
C THR A 393 15.29 -7.21 -22.81
N ARG A 394 14.80 -6.11 -22.23
CA ARG A 394 15.54 -4.86 -22.10
C ARG A 394 16.00 -4.69 -20.66
N GLN A 395 17.14 -4.02 -20.45
CA GLN A 395 17.63 -3.80 -19.09
C GLN A 395 18.39 -2.48 -18.91
N ILE A 396 18.38 -2.00 -17.66
CA ILE A 396 19.11 -0.81 -17.21
C ILE A 396 19.34 -0.86 -15.70
N SER A 397 20.37 -0.18 -15.23
CA SER A 397 20.59 0.19 -13.83
C SER A 397 21.04 1.64 -13.74
N ALA A 398 21.21 2.17 -12.54
CA ALA A 398 21.79 3.51 -12.33
C ALA A 398 23.19 3.67 -12.93
N SER A 399 23.89 2.58 -13.20
CA SER A 399 25.26 2.58 -13.74
C SER A 399 25.36 2.19 -15.22
N GLY A 400 24.25 1.74 -15.83
CA GLY A 400 24.27 1.31 -17.23
C GLY A 400 23.35 0.11 -17.50
N PRO A 401 23.43 -0.49 -18.70
CA PRO A 401 22.55 -1.57 -19.11
C PRO A 401 23.04 -2.94 -18.58
N TYR A 402 23.14 -3.07 -17.28
CA TYR A 402 23.58 -4.28 -16.58
C TYR A 402 23.19 -4.25 -15.10
N TYR A 403 23.30 -5.39 -14.43
CA TYR A 403 23.12 -5.51 -12.99
C TYR A 403 24.21 -4.73 -12.24
N ARG A 404 23.80 -3.81 -11.37
CA ARG A 404 24.65 -3.15 -10.40
C ARG A 404 24.51 -3.85 -9.06
N GLY A 405 25.55 -4.50 -8.57
CA GLY A 405 25.53 -5.18 -7.28
C GLY A 405 25.30 -4.22 -6.10
N PRO A 406 24.82 -4.72 -4.97
CA PRO A 406 24.78 -4.00 -3.70
C PRO A 406 26.09 -3.32 -3.35
N GLY A 407 26.01 -2.09 -2.82
CA GLY A 407 27.20 -1.27 -2.53
C GLY A 407 27.13 -0.48 -1.25
N ALA A 408 26.36 -0.95 -0.26
CA ALA A 408 26.17 -0.26 1.02
C ALA A 408 27.49 0.11 1.71
N PRO A 409 27.54 1.23 2.45
CA PRO A 409 28.74 1.64 3.19
C PRO A 409 29.16 0.61 4.24
N ALA A 410 30.46 0.61 4.59
CA ALA A 410 30.97 -0.21 5.70
C ALA A 410 30.51 0.28 7.09
N SER A 411 30.14 1.57 7.19
CA SER A 411 29.58 2.18 8.40
C SER A 411 28.04 2.16 8.35
N GLY A 412 27.37 1.94 9.47
CA GLY A 412 25.90 1.89 9.53
C GLY A 412 25.33 0.47 9.48
N PRO A 413 24.01 0.32 9.40
CA PRO A 413 23.34 -0.96 9.26
C PRO A 413 23.54 -1.57 7.86
N ALA A 414 23.19 -2.85 7.70
CA ALA A 414 23.07 -3.46 6.38
C ALA A 414 21.88 -2.84 5.63
N HIS A 415 22.07 -2.57 4.33
CA HIS A 415 21.00 -2.07 3.47
C HIS A 415 20.11 -3.21 2.97
N HIS A 416 18.83 -2.89 2.74
CA HIS A 416 17.82 -3.78 2.15
C HIS A 416 17.78 -3.60 0.64
N TYR A 417 18.13 -4.66 -0.07
CA TYR A 417 18.02 -4.72 -1.52
C TYR A 417 16.74 -5.47 -1.88
N VAL A 418 15.75 -4.73 -2.36
CA VAL A 418 14.44 -5.27 -2.69
C VAL A 418 14.41 -5.62 -4.18
N PHE A 419 14.16 -6.90 -4.47
CA PHE A 419 13.89 -7.41 -5.80
C PHE A 419 12.39 -7.61 -5.95
N GLU A 420 11.80 -7.05 -6.99
CA GLU A 420 10.38 -7.17 -7.29
C GLU A 420 10.18 -7.79 -8.66
N ILE A 421 9.23 -8.71 -8.78
CA ILE A 421 8.77 -9.29 -10.05
C ILE A 421 7.34 -8.86 -10.32
N TYR A 422 7.06 -8.46 -11.55
CA TYR A 422 5.72 -8.13 -12.03
C TYR A 422 5.41 -8.97 -13.25
N ALA A 423 4.25 -9.61 -13.27
CA ALA A 423 3.69 -10.24 -14.47
C ALA A 423 2.72 -9.26 -15.13
N LEU A 424 2.85 -9.06 -16.43
CA LEU A 424 2.02 -8.15 -17.21
C LEU A 424 1.19 -8.95 -18.24
N ASP A 425 0.00 -8.45 -18.58
CA ASP A 425 -0.83 -8.99 -19.66
C ASP A 425 -0.49 -8.41 -21.05
N ALA A 426 0.58 -7.66 -21.15
CA ALA A 426 1.08 -7.08 -22.39
C ALA A 426 2.59 -6.88 -22.33
N THR A 427 3.21 -6.68 -23.48
CA THR A 427 4.52 -6.00 -23.58
C THR A 427 4.34 -4.50 -23.43
N ILE A 428 5.42 -3.79 -23.08
CA ILE A 428 5.41 -2.34 -22.90
C ILE A 428 6.39 -1.66 -23.84
N GLU A 429 5.96 -0.54 -24.45
CA GLU A 429 6.73 0.20 -25.42
C GLU A 429 7.59 1.27 -24.74
N VAL A 430 8.66 0.84 -24.06
CA VAL A 430 9.64 1.72 -23.44
C VAL A 430 11.01 1.44 -24.05
N PRO A 431 11.68 2.42 -24.67
CA PRO A 431 13.00 2.22 -25.27
C PRO A 431 14.05 1.96 -24.16
N ALA A 432 15.04 1.11 -24.50
CA ALA A 432 16.13 0.78 -23.59
C ALA A 432 17.27 1.81 -23.60
N VAL A 433 17.23 2.77 -24.54
CA VAL A 433 18.26 3.80 -24.76
C VAL A 433 17.61 5.16 -24.98
N GLY A 434 18.39 6.21 -24.86
CA GLY A 434 17.95 7.58 -25.15
C GLY A 434 17.36 8.33 -23.95
N GLN A 435 17.27 7.70 -22.78
CA GLN A 435 16.79 8.32 -21.53
C GLN A 435 17.73 8.00 -20.37
N SER A 436 17.70 8.83 -19.33
CA SER A 436 18.39 8.51 -18.08
C SER A 436 17.76 7.30 -17.38
N PRO A 437 18.50 6.59 -16.50
CA PRO A 437 17.94 5.46 -15.75
C PRO A 437 16.66 5.83 -14.96
N ALA A 438 16.60 7.01 -14.35
CA ALA A 438 15.43 7.48 -13.61
C ALA A 438 14.24 7.72 -14.54
N GLN A 439 14.45 8.35 -15.71
CA GLN A 439 13.41 8.55 -16.71
C GLN A 439 12.90 7.23 -17.29
N THR A 440 13.82 6.28 -17.59
CA THR A 440 13.44 4.95 -18.08
C THR A 440 12.63 4.19 -17.03
N ARG A 441 13.04 4.24 -15.75
CA ARG A 441 12.26 3.64 -14.65
C ARG A 441 10.87 4.24 -14.56
N ALA A 442 10.74 5.56 -14.58
CA ALA A 442 9.45 6.23 -14.55
C ALA A 442 8.56 5.84 -15.74
N ALA A 443 9.15 5.75 -16.95
CA ALA A 443 8.42 5.33 -18.16
C ALA A 443 7.95 3.87 -18.08
N VAL A 444 8.81 2.95 -17.59
CA VAL A 444 8.43 1.54 -17.36
C VAL A 444 7.30 1.44 -16.35
N MET A 445 7.40 2.12 -15.20
CA MET A 445 6.35 2.11 -14.18
C MET A 445 5.03 2.66 -14.71
N ALA A 446 5.06 3.76 -15.46
CA ALA A 446 3.86 4.30 -16.10
C ALA A 446 3.26 3.34 -17.15
N ALA A 447 4.10 2.69 -17.97
CA ALA A 447 3.66 1.76 -18.99
C ALA A 447 3.09 0.45 -18.42
N MET A 448 3.49 0.05 -17.20
CA MET A 448 2.96 -1.11 -16.47
C MET A 448 1.57 -0.84 -15.89
N ALA A 449 1.19 0.42 -15.68
CA ALA A 449 -0.07 0.78 -15.05
C ALA A 449 -1.26 0.11 -15.75
N GLY A 450 -2.10 -0.56 -14.97
CA GLY A 450 -3.26 -1.31 -15.45
C GLY A 450 -2.97 -2.63 -16.17
N LYS A 451 -1.70 -3.01 -16.36
CA LYS A 451 -1.31 -4.26 -17.05
C LYS A 451 -0.81 -5.35 -16.09
N VAL A 452 -0.58 -5.04 -14.82
CA VAL A 452 -0.07 -6.00 -13.83
C VAL A 452 -1.11 -7.08 -13.55
N ARG A 453 -0.68 -8.35 -13.60
CA ARG A 453 -1.47 -9.57 -13.31
C ARG A 453 -0.94 -10.33 -12.11
N GLY A 454 0.32 -10.14 -11.78
CA GLY A 454 0.96 -10.75 -10.63
C GLY A 454 2.11 -9.90 -10.11
N LYS A 455 2.40 -10.03 -8.83
CA LYS A 455 3.53 -9.36 -8.17
C LYS A 455 4.12 -10.27 -7.10
N GLY A 456 5.44 -10.23 -6.95
CA GLY A 456 6.17 -10.87 -5.87
C GLY A 456 7.42 -10.08 -5.51
N SER A 457 8.01 -10.36 -4.35
CA SER A 457 9.24 -9.70 -3.90
C SER A 457 10.16 -10.68 -3.16
N LEU A 458 11.44 -10.32 -3.13
CA LEU A 458 12.52 -10.97 -2.41
C LEU A 458 13.43 -9.88 -1.85
N VAL A 459 13.85 -10.02 -0.60
CA VAL A 459 14.76 -9.07 0.05
C VAL A 459 16.11 -9.72 0.31
N GLY A 460 17.17 -8.98 0.11
CA GLY A 460 18.51 -9.35 0.55
C GLY A 460 19.17 -8.23 1.32
N LEU A 461 19.97 -8.57 2.32
CA LEU A 461 20.71 -7.62 3.15
C LEU A 461 22.17 -7.59 2.72
N PHE A 462 22.75 -6.39 2.64
CA PHE A 462 24.19 -6.26 2.41
C PHE A 462 24.78 -5.05 3.13
N LYS A 463 25.98 -5.25 3.63
CA LYS A 463 26.88 -4.25 4.20
C LYS A 463 28.32 -4.61 3.80
N ARG A 464 29.14 -3.63 3.41
CA ARG A 464 30.57 -3.84 3.18
C ARG A 464 31.33 -4.20 4.44
#